data_783f73391ae5315da68dc9ca04c20bb6
#
_entry.id   783f73391ae5315da68dc9ca04c20bb6
#
_cell.length_a   1.000
_cell.length_b   1.000
_cell.length_c   1.000
_cell.angle_alpha   90.00
_cell.angle_beta   90.00
_cell.angle_gamma   90.00
#
_symmetry.space_group_name_H-M   'P 1'
#
loop_
_entity.id
_entity.type
_entity.pdbx_description
1 polymer ?
#
loop_
_entity_poly.entity_id
_entity_poly.type
_entity_poly.pdbx_seq_one_letter_code
_entity_poly.pdbx_strand_id
1 'polypeptide(L)'
;MLYQAYQTWSDMLTPARMSARAATGFRDRYLDGARGMPWLRRVFALAEVFDKSTVTHRRPDYGIDTVMSGNRRVAVREEVVADLPFCNLLHFAKDDVAAPQPRMLVVAPLSGHYATLLRDTVHTLLSDHDVYITDWKNARDIPLSKGEFGFDDFVDYVIRFLQDLADPKDTRGAHVLAVCQPCVPVLAAVAVMAQDDDPAQPRSMTLMGGPIDTRESPTSVNELATEHPFMWFEDNMIHTVPYRHAGGGRKVYPGFVQLSAFMSMNLSRHFGQFRKLYQALADERQKDADKIETFYEEYLAVLDLTAEFYLETIDKVFQRALLARGELEHRGRLVDCGAIRKTALLTVEGERDDICAVGQTAAAHFLCSSLRPHLKRHHLQPGVGHYGLFAGSRWETQVYPQVRNLVLAVS
;
A
#
# COMPACT_ATOMS: atom_id res chain seq x y z
N MET A 1 9.04 19.68 -16.84
CA MET A 1 9.87 19.08 -17.93
C MET A 1 10.06 17.57 -17.75
N LEU A 2 10.42 17.05 -16.57
CA LEU A 2 10.69 15.62 -16.36
C LEU A 2 9.50 14.70 -16.71
N TYR A 3 8.28 15.05 -16.30
CA TYR A 3 7.09 14.24 -16.58
C TYR A 3 6.81 14.12 -18.10
N GLN A 4 6.97 15.21 -18.84
CA GLN A 4 6.81 15.19 -20.30
C GLN A 4 7.92 14.36 -20.98
N ALA A 5 9.17 14.47 -20.49
CA ALA A 5 10.27 13.65 -21.00
C ALA A 5 10.02 12.15 -20.75
N TYR A 6 9.60 11.78 -19.55
CA TYR A 6 9.19 10.42 -19.20
C TYR A 6 8.08 9.92 -20.14
N GLN A 7 7.03 10.73 -20.34
CA GLN A 7 5.92 10.38 -21.21
C GLN A 7 6.36 10.15 -22.66
N THR A 8 7.18 11.08 -23.19
CA THR A 8 7.71 10.95 -24.55
C THR A 8 8.55 9.68 -24.70
N TRP A 9 9.41 9.39 -23.72
CA TRP A 9 10.23 8.18 -23.74
C TRP A 9 9.38 6.90 -23.65
N SER A 10 8.36 6.90 -22.80
CA SER A 10 7.40 5.79 -22.69
C SER A 10 6.64 5.56 -24.02
N ASP A 11 6.20 6.65 -24.67
CA ASP A 11 5.50 6.61 -25.96
C ASP A 11 6.42 6.06 -27.08
N MET A 12 7.70 6.46 -27.10
CA MET A 12 8.70 5.95 -28.05
C MET A 12 8.96 4.45 -27.92
N LEU A 13 8.91 3.91 -26.70
CA LEU A 13 9.11 2.47 -26.47
C LEU A 13 7.85 1.63 -26.71
N THR A 14 6.68 2.26 -26.78
CA THR A 14 5.40 1.55 -26.93
C THR A 14 5.34 0.66 -28.16
N PRO A 15 5.79 1.07 -29.40
CA PRO A 15 5.78 0.18 -30.55
C PRO A 15 6.67 -1.06 -30.38
N ALA A 16 7.86 -0.88 -29.79
CA ALA A 16 8.78 -2.01 -29.54
C ALA A 16 8.18 -3.00 -28.53
N ARG A 17 7.51 -2.52 -27.51
CA ARG A 17 6.79 -3.37 -26.53
C ARG A 17 5.60 -4.08 -27.14
N MET A 18 4.82 -3.39 -27.98
CA MET A 18 3.72 -4.03 -28.74
C MET A 18 4.25 -5.15 -29.63
N SER A 19 5.39 -4.95 -30.30
CA SER A 19 6.05 -5.98 -31.10
C SER A 19 6.53 -7.16 -30.26
N ALA A 20 7.12 -6.90 -29.09
CA ALA A 20 7.53 -7.95 -28.15
C ALA A 20 6.33 -8.78 -27.67
N ARG A 21 5.23 -8.12 -27.29
CA ARG A 21 3.98 -8.76 -26.87
C ARG A 21 3.33 -9.57 -28.00
N ALA A 22 3.34 -9.04 -29.22
CA ALA A 22 2.84 -9.78 -30.40
C ALA A 22 3.70 -11.01 -30.70
N ALA A 23 5.01 -10.91 -30.54
CA ALA A 23 5.93 -12.04 -30.76
C ALA A 23 5.71 -13.17 -29.73
N THR A 24 5.56 -12.82 -28.44
CA THR A 24 5.25 -13.82 -27.39
C THR A 24 3.87 -14.45 -27.59
N GLY A 25 2.85 -13.66 -27.91
CA GLY A 25 1.51 -14.17 -28.24
C GLY A 25 1.47 -15.06 -29.50
N PHE A 26 2.33 -14.79 -30.49
CA PHE A 26 2.50 -15.66 -31.65
C PHE A 26 3.16 -16.99 -31.26
N ARG A 27 4.22 -16.96 -30.44
CA ARG A 27 4.84 -18.14 -29.85
C ARG A 27 3.79 -19.07 -29.24
N ASP A 28 2.97 -18.52 -28.34
CA ASP A 28 2.02 -19.29 -27.54
C ASP A 28 0.91 -19.93 -28.38
N ARG A 29 0.56 -19.31 -29.53
CA ARG A 29 -0.48 -19.84 -30.44
C ARG A 29 0.00 -20.82 -31.48
N TYR A 30 1.22 -20.62 -32.00
CA TYR A 30 1.62 -21.25 -33.25
C TYR A 30 2.93 -22.04 -33.20
N LEU A 31 3.72 -21.88 -32.12
CA LEU A 31 5.06 -22.44 -32.05
C LEU A 31 5.23 -23.51 -30.96
N ASP A 32 4.18 -24.32 -30.71
CA ASP A 32 4.30 -25.48 -29.81
C ASP A 32 5.45 -26.43 -30.21
N GLY A 33 5.84 -26.48 -31.52
CA GLY A 33 6.98 -27.22 -32.02
C GLY A 33 8.34 -26.52 -31.89
N ALA A 34 8.39 -25.22 -31.59
CA ALA A 34 9.64 -24.46 -31.41
C ALA A 34 10.32 -24.69 -30.04
N ARG A 35 9.69 -25.46 -29.17
CA ARG A 35 10.25 -25.90 -27.87
C ARG A 35 11.59 -26.60 -28.01
N GLY A 36 11.91 -27.15 -29.23
CA GLY A 36 13.19 -27.77 -29.52
C GLY A 36 14.36 -26.85 -29.88
N MET A 37 14.14 -25.50 -29.99
CA MET A 37 15.18 -24.55 -30.41
C MET A 37 15.64 -23.64 -29.28
N PRO A 38 16.74 -23.93 -28.58
CA PRO A 38 17.16 -23.16 -27.36
C PRO A 38 17.39 -21.67 -27.62
N TRP A 39 17.88 -21.30 -28.81
CA TRP A 39 18.11 -19.90 -29.17
C TRP A 39 16.80 -19.11 -29.30
N LEU A 40 15.76 -19.76 -29.88
CA LEU A 40 14.47 -19.13 -30.09
C LEU A 40 13.75 -18.87 -28.73
N ARG A 41 13.84 -19.82 -27.77
CA ARG A 41 13.36 -19.66 -26.42
C ARG A 41 14.01 -18.46 -25.72
N ARG A 42 15.32 -18.29 -25.88
CA ARG A 42 16.05 -17.14 -25.32
C ARG A 42 15.60 -15.80 -25.89
N VAL A 43 15.31 -15.75 -27.20
CA VAL A 43 14.80 -14.53 -27.84
C VAL A 43 13.41 -14.17 -27.29
N PHE A 44 12.50 -15.15 -27.18
CA PHE A 44 11.17 -14.92 -26.63
C PHE A 44 11.22 -14.56 -25.12
N ALA A 45 12.06 -15.22 -24.34
CA ALA A 45 12.28 -14.86 -22.93
C ALA A 45 12.78 -13.43 -22.79
N LEU A 46 13.69 -12.96 -23.66
CA LEU A 46 14.14 -11.56 -23.65
C LEU A 46 13.01 -10.60 -24.01
N ALA A 47 12.20 -10.92 -25.03
CA ALA A 47 11.05 -10.10 -25.42
C ALA A 47 10.02 -10.01 -24.28
N GLU A 48 9.76 -11.11 -23.59
CA GLU A 48 8.83 -11.18 -22.46
C GLU A 48 9.34 -10.37 -21.27
N VAL A 49 10.61 -10.51 -20.87
CA VAL A 49 11.24 -9.68 -19.83
C VAL A 49 11.16 -8.19 -20.20
N PHE A 50 11.41 -7.83 -21.46
CA PHE A 50 11.32 -6.44 -21.93
C PHE A 50 9.89 -5.88 -21.80
N ASP A 51 8.85 -6.67 -22.17
CA ASP A 51 7.46 -6.25 -22.00
C ASP A 51 7.08 -6.14 -20.51
N LYS A 52 7.43 -7.14 -19.71
CA LYS A 52 7.12 -7.20 -18.27
C LYS A 52 7.92 -6.23 -17.41
N SER A 53 9.04 -5.68 -17.88
CA SER A 53 9.80 -4.62 -17.20
C SER A 53 9.24 -3.21 -17.39
N THR A 54 8.00 -3.09 -17.84
CA THR A 54 7.36 -1.81 -18.17
C THR A 54 6.68 -1.21 -16.95
N VAL A 55 7.02 0.06 -16.65
CA VAL A 55 6.25 0.85 -15.69
C VAL A 55 4.86 1.11 -16.26
N THR A 56 3.84 0.73 -15.51
CA THR A 56 2.44 0.95 -15.87
C THR A 56 1.78 1.92 -14.90
N HIS A 57 0.73 2.59 -15.38
CA HIS A 57 -0.09 3.46 -14.55
C HIS A 57 -1.52 2.90 -14.47
N ARG A 58 -1.65 1.61 -14.62
CA ARG A 58 -2.91 0.89 -14.53
C ARG A 58 -2.93 0.09 -13.25
N ARG A 59 -4.05 0.19 -12.54
CA ARG A 59 -4.28 -0.63 -11.35
C ARG A 59 -4.33 -2.11 -11.76
N PRO A 60 -3.53 -2.98 -11.17
CA PRO A 60 -3.67 -4.43 -11.33
C PRO A 60 -4.98 -4.94 -10.71
N ASP A 61 -5.43 -6.11 -11.13
CA ASP A 61 -6.55 -6.79 -10.51
C ASP A 61 -6.09 -7.53 -9.24
N TYR A 62 -6.93 -7.61 -8.21
CA TYR A 62 -6.60 -8.45 -7.04
C TYR A 62 -6.57 -9.94 -7.40
N GLY A 63 -7.42 -10.40 -8.32
CA GLY A 63 -7.47 -11.79 -8.75
C GLY A 63 -7.79 -12.77 -7.61
N ILE A 64 -8.60 -12.34 -6.65
CA ILE A 64 -9.04 -13.16 -5.52
C ILE A 64 -10.47 -13.65 -5.79
N ASP A 65 -10.60 -14.77 -6.47
CA ASP A 65 -11.91 -15.33 -6.86
C ASP A 65 -12.52 -16.21 -5.76
N THR A 66 -11.68 -16.82 -4.93
CA THR A 66 -12.12 -17.73 -3.86
C THR A 66 -11.19 -17.68 -2.66
N VAL A 67 -11.73 -17.94 -1.47
CA VAL A 67 -10.97 -18.06 -0.22
C VAL A 67 -11.52 -19.21 0.64
N MET A 68 -10.68 -19.75 1.51
CA MET A 68 -11.14 -20.67 2.55
C MET A 68 -11.70 -19.87 3.73
N SER A 69 -12.99 -20.07 4.04
CA SER A 69 -13.63 -19.51 5.24
C SER A 69 -14.07 -20.70 6.13
N GLY A 70 -13.36 -20.88 7.23
CA GLY A 70 -13.43 -22.13 8.00
C GLY A 70 -13.04 -23.33 7.12
N ASN A 71 -13.94 -24.30 7.00
CA ASN A 71 -13.72 -25.52 6.21
C ASN A 71 -14.35 -25.47 4.80
N ARG A 72 -14.81 -24.30 4.36
CA ARG A 72 -15.48 -24.14 3.06
C ARG A 72 -14.70 -23.20 2.15
N ARG A 73 -14.64 -23.54 0.86
CA ARG A 73 -14.21 -22.62 -0.17
C ARG A 73 -15.41 -21.76 -0.57
N VAL A 74 -15.29 -20.45 -0.42
CA VAL A 74 -16.33 -19.47 -0.76
C VAL A 74 -15.87 -18.60 -1.90
N ALA A 75 -16.80 -18.18 -2.75
CA ALA A 75 -16.52 -17.22 -3.80
C ALA A 75 -16.33 -15.83 -3.20
N VAL A 76 -15.47 -15.03 -3.84
CA VAL A 76 -15.16 -13.65 -3.46
C VAL A 76 -15.47 -12.74 -4.65
N ARG A 77 -16.12 -11.62 -4.40
CA ARG A 77 -16.38 -10.58 -5.41
C ARG A 77 -15.86 -9.24 -4.91
N GLU A 78 -15.15 -8.52 -5.78
CA GLU A 78 -14.70 -7.16 -5.54
C GLU A 78 -15.83 -6.17 -5.86
N GLU A 79 -16.22 -5.36 -4.89
CA GLU A 79 -17.33 -4.39 -5.01
C GLU A 79 -16.87 -3.02 -4.53
N VAL A 80 -17.18 -1.96 -5.31
CA VAL A 80 -16.96 -0.57 -4.87
C VAL A 80 -18.15 -0.16 -4.02
N VAL A 81 -17.95 0.02 -2.71
CA VAL A 81 -19.03 0.39 -1.77
C VAL A 81 -19.06 1.89 -1.45
N ALA A 82 -17.97 2.60 -1.68
CA ALA A 82 -17.95 4.06 -1.68
C ALA A 82 -17.00 4.57 -2.78
N ASP A 83 -17.40 5.63 -3.46
CA ASP A 83 -16.66 6.29 -4.55
C ASP A 83 -16.42 7.76 -4.19
N LEU A 84 -15.22 8.05 -3.64
CA LEU A 84 -14.79 9.41 -3.35
C LEU A 84 -13.85 9.93 -4.44
N PRO A 85 -13.63 11.25 -4.56
CA PRO A 85 -12.79 11.80 -5.61
C PRO A 85 -11.39 11.19 -5.72
N PHE A 86 -10.74 10.89 -4.62
CA PHE A 86 -9.35 10.39 -4.57
C PHE A 86 -9.21 8.94 -4.12
N CYS A 87 -10.28 8.31 -3.64
CA CYS A 87 -10.24 6.95 -3.13
C CYS A 87 -11.58 6.24 -3.32
N ASN A 88 -11.54 4.98 -3.72
CA ASN A 88 -12.67 4.07 -3.56
C ASN A 88 -12.52 3.30 -2.24
N LEU A 89 -13.63 2.94 -1.62
CA LEU A 89 -13.65 1.87 -0.64
C LEU A 89 -14.10 0.60 -1.34
N LEU A 90 -13.21 -0.38 -1.40
CA LEU A 90 -13.52 -1.71 -1.95
C LEU A 90 -13.94 -2.65 -0.84
N HIS A 91 -14.93 -3.46 -1.12
CA HIS A 91 -15.38 -4.58 -0.30
C HIS A 91 -15.15 -5.90 -1.04
N PHE A 92 -14.56 -6.86 -0.37
CA PHE A 92 -14.42 -8.22 -0.87
C PHE A 92 -15.56 -9.07 -0.33
N ALA A 93 -16.71 -8.98 -1.01
CA ALA A 93 -17.92 -9.69 -0.62
C ALA A 93 -17.75 -11.19 -0.79
N LYS A 94 -18.12 -11.95 0.24
CA LYS A 94 -18.08 -13.41 0.25
C LYS A 94 -19.48 -13.99 0.23
N ASP A 95 -19.72 -14.95 -0.65
CA ASP A 95 -20.97 -15.70 -0.68
C ASP A 95 -20.99 -16.81 0.38
N ASP A 96 -22.14 -17.07 0.98
CA ASP A 96 -22.39 -18.20 1.87
C ASP A 96 -21.45 -18.33 3.10
N VAL A 97 -21.11 -17.22 3.72
CA VAL A 97 -20.34 -17.24 4.99
C VAL A 97 -21.22 -17.77 6.12
N ALA A 98 -20.72 -18.77 6.87
CA ALA A 98 -21.50 -19.47 7.89
C ALA A 98 -21.94 -18.58 9.08
N ALA A 99 -21.16 -17.52 9.38
CA ALA A 99 -21.44 -16.56 10.44
C ALA A 99 -20.86 -15.19 10.08
N PRO A 100 -21.46 -14.09 10.57
CA PRO A 100 -20.91 -12.76 10.37
C PRO A 100 -19.47 -12.66 10.90
N GLN A 101 -18.57 -12.14 10.07
CA GLN A 101 -17.16 -11.96 10.41
C GLN A 101 -16.88 -10.52 10.86
N PRO A 102 -15.85 -10.28 11.70
CA PRO A 102 -15.43 -8.93 12.06
C PRO A 102 -15.08 -8.10 10.82
N ARG A 103 -15.57 -6.86 10.74
CA ARG A 103 -15.23 -5.94 9.65
C ARG A 103 -13.82 -5.40 9.82
N MET A 104 -13.00 -5.51 8.79
CA MET A 104 -11.62 -5.04 8.77
C MET A 104 -11.43 -4.00 7.68
N LEU A 105 -11.17 -2.74 8.05
CA LEU A 105 -10.70 -1.71 7.14
C LEU A 105 -9.18 -1.82 6.99
N VAL A 106 -8.71 -2.19 5.83
CA VAL A 106 -7.29 -2.12 5.46
C VAL A 106 -7.04 -0.76 4.82
N VAL A 107 -6.15 0.02 5.41
CA VAL A 107 -5.74 1.31 4.86
C VAL A 107 -4.42 1.11 4.12
N ALA A 108 -4.52 1.10 2.79
CA ALA A 108 -3.37 0.89 1.91
C ALA A 108 -2.48 2.14 1.84
N PRO A 109 -1.16 1.97 1.60
CA PRO A 109 -0.26 3.09 1.41
C PRO A 109 -0.65 3.95 0.20
N LEU A 110 -0.60 5.27 0.36
CA LEU A 110 -0.58 6.23 -0.75
C LEU A 110 0.87 6.69 -0.93
N SER A 111 1.69 5.81 -1.49
CA SER A 111 3.14 5.96 -1.59
C SER A 111 3.69 5.56 -2.97
N GLY A 112 2.91 5.76 -4.03
CA GLY A 112 3.34 5.53 -5.41
C GLY A 112 2.95 4.17 -6.00
N HIS A 113 2.40 3.24 -5.21
CA HIS A 113 1.88 1.94 -5.67
C HIS A 113 0.37 1.83 -5.42
N TYR A 114 -0.30 1.01 -6.22
CA TYR A 114 -1.71 0.70 -6.00
C TYR A 114 -1.92 -0.20 -4.78
N ALA A 115 -3.12 -0.17 -4.23
CA ALA A 115 -3.52 -0.97 -3.08
C ALA A 115 -3.40 -2.49 -3.30
N THR A 116 -3.34 -2.93 -4.55
CA THR A 116 -3.10 -4.34 -4.96
C THR A 116 -1.76 -4.88 -4.46
N LEU A 117 -0.79 -4.02 -4.09
CA LEU A 117 0.43 -4.42 -3.40
C LEU A 117 0.14 -5.19 -2.09
N LEU A 118 -1.05 -4.97 -1.50
CA LEU A 118 -1.53 -5.68 -0.31
C LEU A 118 -2.39 -6.91 -0.65
N ARG A 119 -2.30 -7.47 -1.85
CA ARG A 119 -3.05 -8.67 -2.26
C ARG A 119 -2.93 -9.82 -1.27
N ASP A 120 -1.71 -10.16 -0.84
CA ASP A 120 -1.46 -11.24 0.14
C ASP A 120 -2.09 -10.91 1.49
N THR A 121 -2.04 -9.65 1.90
CA THR A 121 -2.68 -9.18 3.14
C THR A 121 -4.20 -9.39 3.07
N VAL A 122 -4.83 -8.92 2.01
CA VAL A 122 -6.27 -9.07 1.79
C VAL A 122 -6.68 -10.53 1.72
N HIS A 123 -5.97 -11.33 0.91
CA HIS A 123 -6.26 -12.76 0.75
C HIS A 123 -6.22 -13.50 2.09
N THR A 124 -5.22 -13.23 2.92
CA THR A 124 -5.07 -13.85 4.23
C THR A 124 -6.18 -13.41 5.20
N LEU A 125 -6.48 -12.11 5.25
CA LEU A 125 -7.53 -11.56 6.11
C LEU A 125 -8.92 -12.13 5.78
N LEU A 126 -9.19 -12.38 4.50
CA LEU A 126 -10.50 -12.87 4.03
C LEU A 126 -10.91 -14.22 4.62
N SER A 127 -9.97 -15.01 5.14
CA SER A 127 -10.31 -16.28 5.80
C SER A 127 -11.18 -16.07 7.04
N ASP A 128 -10.96 -15.02 7.81
CA ASP A 128 -11.58 -14.79 9.12
C ASP A 128 -12.30 -13.43 9.26
N HIS A 129 -12.15 -12.52 8.27
CA HIS A 129 -12.66 -11.14 8.34
C HIS A 129 -13.51 -10.78 7.12
N ASP A 130 -14.45 -9.85 7.32
CA ASP A 130 -15.15 -9.12 6.29
C ASP A 130 -14.29 -7.90 5.88
N VAL A 131 -13.63 -7.98 4.71
CA VAL A 131 -12.50 -7.10 4.38
C VAL A 131 -12.92 -5.97 3.46
N TYR A 132 -12.55 -4.76 3.88
CA TYR A 132 -12.64 -3.52 3.12
C TYR A 132 -11.24 -2.94 2.95
N ILE A 133 -10.95 -2.30 1.82
CA ILE A 133 -9.65 -1.66 1.58
C ILE A 133 -9.80 -0.32 0.88
N THR A 134 -8.96 0.65 1.26
CA THR A 134 -8.80 1.92 0.53
C THR A 134 -8.11 1.67 -0.80
N ASP A 135 -8.77 1.98 -1.91
CA ASP A 135 -8.22 1.88 -3.26
C ASP A 135 -7.99 3.29 -3.81
N TRP A 136 -6.78 3.80 -3.59
CA TRP A 136 -6.38 5.15 -3.98
C TRP A 136 -6.36 5.31 -5.48
N LYS A 137 -6.94 6.42 -5.96
CA LYS A 137 -6.98 6.75 -7.38
C LYS A 137 -5.72 7.49 -7.81
N ASN A 138 -5.27 7.24 -9.03
CA ASN A 138 -4.12 7.92 -9.59
C ASN A 138 -4.42 9.42 -9.79
N ALA A 139 -3.69 10.30 -9.11
CA ALA A 139 -3.93 11.74 -9.12
C ALA A 139 -3.84 12.35 -10.54
N ARG A 140 -3.06 11.75 -11.45
CA ARG A 140 -2.99 12.20 -12.84
C ARG A 140 -4.29 12.03 -13.63
N ASP A 141 -5.17 11.14 -13.17
CA ASP A 141 -6.45 10.83 -13.84
C ASP A 141 -7.63 11.54 -13.17
N ILE A 142 -7.39 12.34 -12.12
CA ILE A 142 -8.41 13.08 -11.38
C ILE A 142 -8.48 14.54 -11.85
N PRO A 143 -9.59 15.00 -12.46
CA PRO A 143 -9.74 16.36 -12.92
C PRO A 143 -9.51 17.41 -11.82
N LEU A 144 -8.95 18.58 -12.18
CA LEU A 144 -8.73 19.69 -11.24
C LEU A 144 -10.01 20.15 -10.54
N SER A 145 -11.16 20.02 -11.20
CA SER A 145 -12.48 20.37 -10.64
C SER A 145 -12.89 19.54 -9.42
N LYS A 146 -12.20 18.44 -9.14
CA LYS A 146 -12.41 17.62 -7.93
C LYS A 146 -11.71 18.18 -6.69
N GLY A 147 -10.97 19.30 -6.84
CA GLY A 147 -10.26 19.96 -5.75
C GLY A 147 -8.88 19.40 -5.49
N GLU A 148 -8.36 19.74 -4.34
CA GLU A 148 -7.06 19.30 -3.79
C GLU A 148 -7.26 18.10 -2.86
N PHE A 149 -6.15 17.44 -2.51
CA PHE A 149 -6.15 16.34 -1.55
C PHE A 149 -4.83 16.38 -0.77
N GLY A 150 -4.92 16.66 0.52
CA GLY A 150 -3.79 16.74 1.43
C GLY A 150 -3.85 15.71 2.56
N PHE A 151 -3.02 15.93 3.57
CA PHE A 151 -2.91 15.04 4.73
C PHE A 151 -4.21 15.04 5.57
N ASP A 152 -4.83 16.19 5.76
CA ASP A 152 -6.08 16.30 6.51
C ASP A 152 -7.24 15.58 5.77
N ASP A 153 -7.26 15.64 4.43
CA ASP A 153 -8.27 14.93 3.63
C ASP A 153 -8.11 13.41 3.74
N PHE A 154 -6.86 12.93 3.85
CA PHE A 154 -6.61 11.50 4.09
C PHE A 154 -7.18 11.07 5.45
N VAL A 155 -6.96 11.86 6.50
CA VAL A 155 -7.51 11.62 7.83
C VAL A 155 -9.04 11.61 7.78
N ASP A 156 -9.66 12.59 7.11
CA ASP A 156 -11.13 12.66 6.94
C ASP A 156 -11.69 11.45 6.19
N TYR A 157 -10.99 10.94 5.17
CA TYR A 157 -11.41 9.74 4.43
C TYR A 157 -11.38 8.50 5.33
N VAL A 158 -10.35 8.35 6.16
CA VAL A 158 -10.27 7.23 7.12
C VAL A 158 -11.41 7.30 8.14
N ILE A 159 -11.67 8.49 8.72
CA ILE A 159 -12.81 8.71 9.64
C ILE A 159 -14.12 8.33 8.95
N ARG A 160 -14.35 8.86 7.74
CA ARG A 160 -15.55 8.60 6.96
C ARG A 160 -15.74 7.10 6.70
N PHE A 161 -14.71 6.39 6.28
CA PHE A 161 -14.80 4.96 6.01
C PHE A 161 -15.07 4.15 7.29
N LEU A 162 -14.48 4.51 8.42
CA LEU A 162 -14.81 3.89 9.71
C LEU A 162 -16.26 4.14 10.12
N GLN A 163 -16.78 5.34 9.89
CA GLN A 163 -18.19 5.68 10.12
C GLN A 163 -19.14 4.91 9.18
N ASP A 164 -18.79 4.81 7.90
CA ASP A 164 -19.57 4.04 6.91
C ASP A 164 -19.61 2.53 7.24
N LEU A 165 -18.55 1.99 7.91
CA LEU A 165 -18.48 0.61 8.36
C LEU A 165 -19.13 0.38 9.74
N ALA A 166 -19.44 1.43 10.48
CA ALA A 166 -20.11 1.30 11.77
C ALA A 166 -21.58 0.96 11.54
N ASP A 167 -22.01 -0.18 12.10
CA ASP A 167 -23.43 -0.55 12.12
C ASP A 167 -23.98 -0.33 13.54
N PRO A 168 -24.97 0.55 13.73
CA PRO A 168 -25.56 0.77 15.05
C PRO A 168 -26.15 -0.49 15.70
N LYS A 169 -26.45 -1.52 14.88
CA LYS A 169 -26.99 -2.81 15.33
C LYS A 169 -25.89 -3.84 15.60
N ASP A 170 -24.69 -3.62 15.09
CA ASP A 170 -23.54 -4.50 15.29
C ASP A 170 -22.60 -3.92 16.34
N THR A 171 -22.76 -4.38 17.58
CA THR A 171 -21.93 -3.94 18.72
C THR A 171 -20.46 -4.34 18.60
N ARG A 172 -20.10 -5.20 17.62
CA ARG A 172 -18.69 -5.63 17.40
C ARG A 172 -17.85 -4.52 16.79
N GLY A 173 -18.48 -3.58 16.05
CA GLY A 173 -17.79 -2.46 15.41
C GLY A 173 -16.84 -2.90 14.29
N ALA A 174 -16.04 -1.97 13.80
CA ALA A 174 -14.99 -2.21 12.82
C ALA A 174 -13.61 -2.29 13.47
N HIS A 175 -12.66 -2.90 12.75
CA HIS A 175 -11.24 -2.93 13.07
C HIS A 175 -10.49 -2.22 11.95
N VAL A 176 -9.34 -1.59 12.25
CA VAL A 176 -8.51 -0.94 11.23
C VAL A 176 -7.10 -1.53 11.23
N LEU A 177 -6.56 -1.75 10.03
CA LEU A 177 -5.19 -2.19 9.81
C LEU A 177 -4.53 -1.24 8.81
N ALA A 178 -3.47 -0.56 9.24
CA ALA A 178 -2.67 0.34 8.41
C ALA A 178 -1.30 -0.26 8.14
N VAL A 179 -0.84 -0.17 6.89
CA VAL A 179 0.47 -0.68 6.47
C VAL A 179 1.33 0.47 5.98
N CYS A 180 2.51 0.65 6.58
CA CYS A 180 3.50 1.64 6.17
C CYS A 180 3.03 3.09 6.41
N GLN A 181 3.10 3.97 5.41
CA GLN A 181 2.79 5.40 5.45
C GLN A 181 1.45 5.74 6.14
N PRO A 182 0.31 5.03 5.91
CA PRO A 182 -0.97 5.37 6.53
C PRO A 182 -1.02 5.21 8.06
N CYS A 183 -0.03 4.59 8.68
CA CYS A 183 -0.05 4.44 10.14
C CYS A 183 -0.19 5.78 10.88
N VAL A 184 0.44 6.84 10.36
CA VAL A 184 0.36 8.18 10.97
C VAL A 184 -1.03 8.78 10.82
N PRO A 185 -1.61 8.94 9.60
CA PRO A 185 -2.94 9.51 9.47
C PRO A 185 -4.05 8.61 10.06
N VAL A 186 -3.87 7.28 10.12
CA VAL A 186 -4.83 6.38 10.80
C VAL A 186 -4.78 6.59 12.31
N LEU A 187 -3.60 6.68 12.92
CA LEU A 187 -3.49 6.99 14.34
C LEU A 187 -4.11 8.37 14.66
N ALA A 188 -3.88 9.37 13.79
CA ALA A 188 -4.50 10.68 13.90
C ALA A 188 -6.03 10.61 13.79
N ALA A 189 -6.56 9.87 12.80
CA ALA A 189 -7.99 9.67 12.60
C ALA A 189 -8.66 9.05 13.84
N VAL A 190 -8.08 7.98 14.38
CA VAL A 190 -8.60 7.32 15.59
C VAL A 190 -8.51 8.25 16.80
N ALA A 191 -7.47 9.08 16.92
CA ALA A 191 -7.35 10.08 17.98
C ALA A 191 -8.43 11.17 17.88
N VAL A 192 -8.69 11.70 16.68
CA VAL A 192 -9.76 12.68 16.42
C VAL A 192 -11.12 12.08 16.77
N MET A 193 -11.43 10.86 16.30
CA MET A 193 -12.67 10.16 16.66
C MET A 193 -12.80 9.94 18.17
N ALA A 194 -11.67 9.66 18.85
CA ALA A 194 -11.67 9.51 20.31
C ALA A 194 -11.90 10.82 21.06
N GLN A 195 -11.35 11.94 20.56
CA GLN A 195 -11.58 13.28 21.09
C GLN A 195 -13.06 13.73 20.96
N ASP A 196 -13.71 13.26 19.92
CA ASP A 196 -15.12 13.57 19.61
C ASP A 196 -16.11 12.56 20.23
N ASP A 197 -15.61 11.57 20.98
CA ASP A 197 -16.40 10.45 21.50
C ASP A 197 -17.24 9.76 20.41
N ASP A 198 -16.72 9.73 19.16
CA ASP A 198 -17.41 9.15 18.02
C ASP A 198 -17.74 7.66 18.29
N PRO A 199 -19.00 7.24 18.16
CA PRO A 199 -19.39 5.85 18.39
C PRO A 199 -18.80 4.87 17.37
N ALA A 200 -18.34 5.36 16.22
CA ALA A 200 -17.70 4.57 15.16
C ALA A 200 -16.19 4.33 15.38
N GLN A 201 -15.64 4.71 16.55
CA GLN A 201 -14.25 4.36 16.88
C GLN A 201 -13.99 2.87 16.66
N PRO A 202 -12.89 2.49 15.98
CA PRO A 202 -12.59 1.08 15.74
C PRO A 202 -12.32 0.33 17.05
N ARG A 203 -12.68 -0.95 17.10
CA ARG A 203 -12.41 -1.81 18.26
C ARG A 203 -10.92 -2.10 18.43
N SER A 204 -10.21 -2.24 17.33
CA SER A 204 -8.76 -2.36 17.34
C SER A 204 -8.14 -1.61 16.17
N MET A 205 -6.91 -1.18 16.39
CA MET A 205 -6.03 -0.56 15.41
C MET A 205 -4.72 -1.33 15.35
N THR A 206 -4.38 -1.85 14.16
CA THR A 206 -3.09 -2.48 13.89
C THR A 206 -2.27 -1.54 13.01
N LEU A 207 -1.08 -1.17 13.48
CA LEU A 207 -0.12 -0.31 12.76
C LEU A 207 1.11 -1.15 12.40
N MET A 208 1.42 -1.28 11.12
CA MET A 208 2.47 -2.17 10.63
C MET A 208 3.53 -1.42 9.84
N GLY A 209 4.77 -1.41 10.31
CA GLY A 209 5.90 -0.78 9.62
C GLY A 209 5.66 0.69 9.29
N GLY A 210 5.07 1.44 10.21
CA GLY A 210 4.65 2.83 9.99
C GLY A 210 5.54 3.85 10.71
N PRO A 211 5.84 5.00 10.08
CA PRO A 211 6.77 6.01 10.58
C PRO A 211 6.12 6.92 11.63
N ILE A 212 5.67 6.35 12.75
CA ILE A 212 5.01 7.13 13.83
C ILE A 212 5.99 8.12 14.46
N ASP A 213 7.22 7.67 14.75
CA ASP A 213 8.31 8.56 15.16
C ASP A 213 9.55 8.29 14.32
N THR A 214 9.77 9.09 13.31
CA THR A 214 10.90 8.96 12.37
C THR A 214 12.25 9.31 12.97
N ARG A 215 12.29 9.84 14.19
CA ARG A 215 13.51 10.16 14.94
C ARG A 215 14.10 8.92 15.63
N GLU A 216 13.29 7.86 15.79
CA GLU A 216 13.73 6.58 16.32
C GLU A 216 14.45 5.77 15.24
N SER A 217 15.71 5.43 15.49
CA SER A 217 16.53 4.63 14.56
C SER A 217 16.41 5.08 13.10
N PRO A 218 16.78 6.32 12.73
CA PRO A 218 16.55 6.86 11.39
C PRO A 218 17.11 5.95 10.29
N THR A 219 16.32 5.77 9.25
CA THR A 219 16.71 5.05 8.02
C THR A 219 17.19 6.03 6.96
N SER A 220 17.76 5.53 5.85
CA SER A 220 18.17 6.37 4.72
C SER A 220 16.99 7.19 4.14
N VAL A 221 15.76 6.71 4.28
CA VAL A 221 14.55 7.46 3.88
C VAL A 221 14.33 8.65 4.80
N ASN A 222 14.51 8.47 6.11
CA ASN A 222 14.37 9.54 7.09
C ASN A 222 15.49 10.57 6.95
N GLU A 223 16.73 10.09 6.73
CA GLU A 223 17.91 10.96 6.51
C GLU A 223 17.69 11.83 5.27
N LEU A 224 17.31 11.26 4.13
CA LEU A 224 17.01 12.01 2.91
C LEU A 224 15.99 13.13 3.17
N ALA A 225 14.92 12.84 3.95
CA ALA A 225 13.88 13.81 4.24
C ALA A 225 14.38 14.98 5.12
N THR A 226 15.35 14.74 6.02
CA THR A 226 15.88 15.73 6.95
C THR A 226 17.13 16.46 6.43
N GLU A 227 17.89 15.85 5.50
CA GLU A 227 19.08 16.46 4.89
C GLU A 227 18.76 17.57 3.89
N HIS A 228 17.56 17.56 3.31
CA HIS A 228 17.14 18.56 2.34
C HIS A 228 16.08 19.51 2.92
N PRO A 229 16.14 20.82 2.60
CA PRO A 229 15.08 21.76 2.99
C PRO A 229 13.78 21.45 2.25
N PHE A 230 12.63 21.80 2.84
CA PHE A 230 11.30 21.58 2.28
C PHE A 230 11.19 22.04 0.79
N MET A 231 11.70 23.22 0.47
CA MET A 231 11.70 23.75 -0.90
C MET A 231 12.39 22.85 -1.91
N TRP A 232 13.40 22.07 -1.48
CA TRP A 232 14.08 21.13 -2.37
C TRP A 232 13.11 20.04 -2.88
N PHE A 233 12.23 19.54 -2.01
CA PHE A 233 11.21 18.55 -2.39
C PHE A 233 10.20 19.15 -3.36
N GLU A 234 9.75 20.39 -3.13
CA GLU A 234 8.85 21.10 -4.04
C GLU A 234 9.47 21.28 -5.42
N ASP A 235 10.71 21.76 -5.48
CA ASP A 235 11.40 22.08 -6.75
C ASP A 235 11.80 20.84 -7.55
N ASN A 236 12.19 19.74 -6.88
CA ASN A 236 12.78 18.58 -7.54
C ASN A 236 11.82 17.39 -7.67
N MET A 237 10.85 17.24 -6.78
CA MET A 237 9.97 16.06 -6.73
C MET A 237 8.59 16.34 -7.33
N ILE A 238 8.12 17.59 -7.32
CA ILE A 238 6.78 17.94 -7.81
C ILE A 238 6.82 18.30 -9.30
N HIS A 239 5.93 17.66 -10.04
CA HIS A 239 5.80 17.86 -11.49
C HIS A 239 4.35 18.04 -11.89
N THR A 240 4.15 18.72 -13.04
CA THR A 240 2.81 18.95 -13.57
C THR A 240 2.39 17.84 -14.52
N VAL A 241 1.20 17.31 -14.31
CA VAL A 241 0.58 16.29 -15.16
C VAL A 241 0.36 16.84 -16.58
N PRO A 242 0.77 16.12 -17.63
CA PRO A 242 0.51 16.53 -19.01
C PRO A 242 -0.99 16.62 -19.31
N TYR A 243 -1.40 17.62 -20.13
CA TYR A 243 -2.82 17.89 -20.46
C TYR A 243 -3.53 16.77 -21.23
N ARG A 244 -2.82 15.75 -21.68
CA ARG A 244 -3.42 14.56 -22.30
C ARG A 244 -4.16 13.64 -21.30
N HIS A 245 -3.92 13.81 -20.00
CA HIS A 245 -4.58 13.08 -18.92
C HIS A 245 -5.72 13.90 -18.32
N ALA A 246 -6.69 13.26 -17.70
CA ALA A 246 -7.84 13.93 -17.10
C ALA A 246 -7.44 14.94 -16.00
N GLY A 247 -6.37 14.64 -15.25
CA GLY A 247 -5.78 15.53 -14.25
C GLY A 247 -4.75 16.52 -14.81
N GLY A 248 -4.78 16.78 -16.14
CA GLY A 248 -3.83 17.71 -16.78
C GLY A 248 -3.76 19.06 -16.07
N GLY A 249 -2.54 19.52 -15.78
CA GLY A 249 -2.28 20.74 -15.01
C GLY A 249 -2.15 20.54 -13.49
N ARG A 250 -2.56 19.38 -12.94
CA ARG A 250 -2.39 19.05 -11.51
C ARG A 250 -0.91 18.91 -11.16
N LYS A 251 -0.50 19.48 -10.04
CA LYS A 251 0.81 19.22 -9.45
C LYS A 251 0.78 17.88 -8.72
N VAL A 252 1.75 17.03 -9.00
CA VAL A 252 1.85 15.68 -8.44
C VAL A 252 3.27 15.32 -8.08
N TYR A 253 3.43 14.39 -7.14
CA TYR A 253 4.62 13.57 -7.01
C TYR A 253 4.45 12.33 -7.88
N PRO A 254 5.20 12.18 -8.98
CA PRO A 254 4.96 11.10 -9.93
C PRO A 254 5.38 9.72 -9.38
N GLY A 255 4.52 8.73 -9.55
CA GLY A 255 4.81 7.37 -9.11
C GLY A 255 6.06 6.75 -9.74
N PHE A 256 6.42 7.14 -10.98
CA PHE A 256 7.66 6.64 -11.60
C PHE A 256 8.93 7.22 -10.94
N VAL A 257 8.86 8.41 -10.32
CA VAL A 257 9.97 8.98 -9.52
C VAL A 257 10.13 8.19 -8.24
N GLN A 258 9.02 7.92 -7.55
CA GLN A 258 9.00 7.08 -6.35
C GLN A 258 9.56 5.68 -6.62
N LEU A 259 9.11 5.03 -7.70
CA LEU A 259 9.62 3.73 -8.11
C LEU A 259 11.13 3.76 -8.36
N SER A 260 11.62 4.80 -9.02
CA SER A 260 13.06 4.96 -9.30
C SER A 260 13.86 5.07 -8.01
N ALA A 261 13.35 5.80 -7.01
CA ALA A 261 13.97 5.90 -5.69
C ALA A 261 14.02 4.52 -5.00
N PHE A 262 12.92 3.79 -4.94
CA PHE A 262 12.88 2.46 -4.33
C PHE A 262 13.78 1.44 -5.05
N MET A 263 13.77 1.44 -6.38
CA MET A 263 14.66 0.56 -7.15
C MET A 263 16.13 0.86 -6.90
N SER A 264 16.51 2.14 -6.73
CA SER A 264 17.90 2.54 -6.50
C SER A 264 18.45 2.05 -5.16
N MET A 265 17.61 1.92 -4.13
CA MET A 265 18.01 1.39 -2.81
C MET A 265 18.50 -0.07 -2.87
N ASN A 266 17.97 -0.88 -3.81
CA ASN A 266 18.29 -2.31 -3.94
C ASN A 266 18.51 -2.73 -5.41
N LEU A 267 19.22 -1.92 -6.19
CA LEU A 267 19.38 -2.07 -7.64
C LEU A 267 19.93 -3.45 -8.06
N SER A 268 20.94 -3.93 -7.36
CA SER A 268 21.57 -5.25 -7.62
C SER A 268 20.57 -6.41 -7.44
N ARG A 269 19.67 -6.30 -6.45
CA ARG A 269 18.61 -7.28 -6.20
C ARG A 269 17.60 -7.29 -7.35
N HIS A 270 17.17 -6.13 -7.83
CA HIS A 270 16.22 -6.04 -8.94
C HIS A 270 16.82 -6.60 -10.24
N PHE A 271 18.05 -6.24 -10.60
CA PHE A 271 18.75 -6.85 -11.73
C PHE A 271 18.88 -8.37 -11.59
N GLY A 272 19.19 -8.86 -10.39
CA GLY A 272 19.24 -10.28 -10.09
C GLY A 272 17.90 -10.98 -10.32
N GLN A 273 16.79 -10.36 -9.97
CA GLN A 273 15.44 -10.92 -10.19
C GLN A 273 15.05 -10.94 -11.67
N PHE A 274 15.30 -9.87 -12.45
CA PHE A 274 15.06 -9.87 -13.89
C PHE A 274 15.92 -10.92 -14.62
N ARG A 275 17.16 -11.11 -14.18
CA ARG A 275 18.00 -12.22 -14.72
C ARG A 275 17.41 -13.58 -14.38
N LYS A 276 16.90 -13.79 -13.16
CA LYS A 276 16.22 -15.05 -12.78
C LYS A 276 14.95 -15.26 -13.59
N LEU A 277 14.16 -14.20 -13.82
CA LEU A 277 12.98 -14.26 -14.67
C LEU A 277 13.36 -14.71 -16.08
N TYR A 278 14.35 -14.06 -16.70
CA TYR A 278 14.86 -14.46 -18.00
C TYR A 278 15.28 -15.94 -18.05
N GLN A 279 16.02 -16.41 -17.03
CA GLN A 279 16.45 -17.81 -16.95
C GLN A 279 15.26 -18.77 -16.77
N ALA A 280 14.31 -18.41 -15.92
CA ALA A 280 13.12 -19.22 -15.69
C ALA A 280 12.29 -19.38 -16.98
N LEU A 281 12.09 -18.29 -17.73
CA LEU A 281 11.38 -18.31 -19.03
C LEU A 281 12.17 -19.09 -20.09
N ALA A 282 13.48 -18.89 -20.20
CA ALA A 282 14.33 -19.59 -21.16
C ALA A 282 14.42 -21.11 -20.88
N ASP A 283 14.32 -21.52 -19.62
CA ASP A 283 14.37 -22.90 -19.16
C ASP A 283 12.97 -23.53 -18.98
N GLU A 284 11.89 -22.81 -19.37
CA GLU A 284 10.48 -23.25 -19.26
C GLU A 284 10.04 -23.58 -17.82
N ARG A 285 10.64 -22.94 -16.82
CA ARG A 285 10.27 -23.07 -15.40
C ARG A 285 9.14 -22.09 -15.05
N GLN A 286 7.95 -22.32 -15.60
CA GLN A 286 6.83 -21.40 -15.55
C GLN A 286 6.47 -20.97 -14.11
N LYS A 287 6.41 -21.91 -13.15
CA LYS A 287 6.08 -21.59 -11.75
C LYS A 287 7.05 -20.61 -11.09
N ASP A 288 8.32 -20.62 -11.49
CA ASP A 288 9.31 -19.69 -10.97
C ASP A 288 9.18 -18.32 -11.66
N ALA A 289 8.87 -18.33 -12.98
CA ALA A 289 8.60 -17.11 -13.74
C ALA A 289 7.35 -16.40 -13.20
N ASP A 290 6.22 -17.12 -13.04
CA ASP A 290 4.95 -16.56 -12.58
C ASP A 290 5.09 -15.80 -11.24
N LYS A 291 5.86 -16.35 -10.28
CA LYS A 291 6.10 -15.68 -8.99
C LYS A 291 6.81 -14.34 -9.14
N ILE A 292 7.81 -14.28 -10.02
CA ILE A 292 8.58 -13.06 -10.25
C ILE A 292 7.73 -12.07 -11.03
N GLU A 293 6.99 -12.54 -12.04
CA GLU A 293 6.09 -11.71 -12.83
C GLU A 293 4.99 -11.08 -11.99
N THR A 294 4.29 -11.85 -11.17
CA THR A 294 3.24 -11.35 -10.27
C THR A 294 3.78 -10.24 -9.35
N PHE A 295 4.97 -10.42 -8.78
CA PHE A 295 5.59 -9.39 -7.96
C PHE A 295 5.87 -8.10 -8.76
N TYR A 296 6.47 -8.21 -9.97
CA TYR A 296 6.81 -7.03 -10.76
C TYR A 296 5.60 -6.40 -11.45
N GLU A 297 4.54 -7.14 -11.73
CA GLU A 297 3.27 -6.59 -12.20
C GLU A 297 2.70 -5.57 -11.21
N GLU A 298 2.77 -5.85 -9.93
CA GLU A 298 2.36 -4.93 -8.86
C GLU A 298 3.40 -3.85 -8.59
N TYR A 299 4.67 -4.22 -8.53
CA TYR A 299 5.76 -3.30 -8.18
C TYR A 299 6.01 -2.23 -9.26
N LEU A 300 5.74 -2.54 -10.53
CA LEU A 300 5.86 -1.60 -11.65
C LEU A 300 4.55 -0.88 -11.98
N ALA A 301 3.46 -1.20 -11.29
CA ALA A 301 2.20 -0.49 -11.39
C ALA A 301 2.19 0.69 -10.41
N VAL A 302 2.34 1.90 -10.95
CA VAL A 302 2.52 3.10 -10.14
C VAL A 302 1.36 4.07 -10.29
N LEU A 303 1.10 4.82 -9.24
CA LEU A 303 0.18 5.95 -9.24
C LEU A 303 0.87 7.23 -8.76
N ASP A 304 0.41 8.35 -9.26
CA ASP A 304 0.89 9.67 -8.84
C ASP A 304 0.11 10.13 -7.60
N LEU A 305 0.81 10.75 -6.66
CA LEU A 305 0.23 11.39 -5.50
C LEU A 305 -0.02 12.88 -5.81
N THR A 306 -1.01 13.48 -5.17
CA THR A 306 -1.14 14.94 -5.16
C THR A 306 0.08 15.58 -4.51
N ALA A 307 0.50 16.74 -4.99
CA ALA A 307 1.65 17.47 -4.44
C ALA A 307 1.42 17.82 -2.97
N GLU A 308 0.19 18.23 -2.65
CA GLU A 308 -0.24 18.62 -1.30
C GLU A 308 0.00 17.47 -0.32
N PHE A 309 -0.54 16.29 -0.61
CA PHE A 309 -0.38 15.13 0.27
C PHE A 309 1.08 14.71 0.45
N TYR A 310 1.86 14.66 -0.65
CA TYR A 310 3.27 14.31 -0.58
C TYR A 310 4.08 15.30 0.26
N LEU A 311 3.94 16.59 -0.04
CA LEU A 311 4.70 17.65 0.65
C LEU A 311 4.32 17.76 2.11
N GLU A 312 3.04 17.67 2.45
CA GLU A 312 2.58 17.65 3.83
C GLU A 312 3.07 16.41 4.58
N THR A 313 3.17 15.25 3.93
CA THR A 313 3.76 14.05 4.53
C THR A 313 5.25 14.26 4.82
N ILE A 314 6.01 14.85 3.88
CA ILE A 314 7.42 15.19 4.12
C ILE A 314 7.56 16.14 5.30
N ASP A 315 6.82 17.23 5.33
CA ASP A 315 6.90 18.23 6.42
C ASP A 315 6.43 17.66 7.76
N LYS A 316 5.16 17.21 7.81
CA LYS A 316 4.49 16.85 9.07
C LYS A 316 5.04 15.58 9.71
N VAL A 317 5.39 14.56 8.89
CA VAL A 317 5.80 13.23 9.35
C VAL A 317 7.31 13.11 9.43
N PHE A 318 8.02 13.40 8.33
CA PHE A 318 9.44 13.11 8.24
C PHE A 318 10.34 14.22 8.77
N GLN A 319 10.09 15.49 8.46
CA GLN A 319 10.94 16.60 8.89
C GLN A 319 10.64 17.02 10.32
N ARG A 320 9.36 17.22 10.64
CA ARG A 320 8.95 17.78 11.93
C ARG A 320 8.45 16.75 12.92
N ALA A 321 8.11 15.54 12.49
CA ALA A 321 7.56 14.46 13.33
C ALA A 321 6.42 14.94 14.24
N LEU A 322 5.46 15.69 13.67
CA LEU A 322 4.48 16.47 14.47
C LEU A 322 3.61 15.60 15.35
N LEU A 323 3.15 14.43 14.87
CA LEU A 323 2.33 13.52 15.67
C LEU A 323 3.11 13.00 16.88
N ALA A 324 4.36 12.57 16.66
CA ALA A 324 5.22 12.06 17.74
C ALA A 324 5.59 13.13 18.77
N ARG A 325 5.56 14.40 18.37
CA ARG A 325 5.81 15.55 19.26
C ARG A 325 4.55 16.06 19.94
N GLY A 326 3.37 15.56 19.57
CA GLY A 326 2.09 16.06 20.03
C GLY A 326 1.74 17.45 19.48
N GLU A 327 2.25 17.78 18.31
CA GLU A 327 2.09 19.08 17.64
C GLU A 327 1.29 18.95 16.31
N LEU A 328 0.83 17.75 15.95
CA LEU A 328 0.03 17.56 14.74
C LEU A 328 -1.35 18.19 14.93
N GLU A 329 -1.75 19.01 13.97
CA GLU A 329 -3.12 19.50 13.87
C GLU A 329 -3.86 18.84 12.72
N HIS A 330 -5.15 18.60 12.92
CA HIS A 330 -6.11 18.20 11.90
C HIS A 330 -7.20 19.28 11.84
N ARG A 331 -7.37 19.90 10.68
CA ARG A 331 -8.32 21.02 10.46
C ARG A 331 -8.19 22.14 11.52
N GLY A 332 -6.94 22.45 11.94
CA GLY A 332 -6.66 23.49 12.93
C GLY A 332 -6.93 23.11 14.39
N ARG A 333 -7.19 21.84 14.67
CA ARG A 333 -7.36 21.29 16.01
C ARG A 333 -6.22 20.31 16.32
N LEU A 334 -5.60 20.47 17.49
CA LEU A 334 -4.54 19.58 17.95
C LEU A 334 -5.04 18.15 18.10
N VAL A 335 -4.28 17.20 17.52
CA VAL A 335 -4.55 15.76 17.60
C VAL A 335 -3.96 15.21 18.90
N ASP A 336 -4.82 14.75 19.81
CA ASP A 336 -4.43 14.14 21.07
C ASP A 336 -4.59 12.61 21.06
N CYS A 337 -3.51 11.88 20.81
CA CYS A 337 -3.50 10.42 20.89
C CYS A 337 -3.79 9.89 22.31
N GLY A 338 -3.61 10.72 23.35
CA GLY A 338 -3.98 10.39 24.73
C GLY A 338 -5.50 10.27 24.95
N ALA A 339 -6.32 10.79 24.03
CA ALA A 339 -7.77 10.61 24.04
C ALA A 339 -8.20 9.15 23.74
N ILE A 340 -7.34 8.34 23.11
CA ILE A 340 -7.63 6.94 22.75
C ILE A 340 -7.65 6.09 24.03
N ARG A 341 -8.83 5.53 24.37
CA ARG A 341 -9.05 4.73 25.59
C ARG A 341 -9.71 3.38 25.33
N LYS A 342 -10.42 3.25 24.20
CA LYS A 342 -11.28 2.08 23.88
C LYS A 342 -10.71 1.22 22.77
N THR A 343 -9.98 1.78 21.83
CA THR A 343 -9.40 1.09 20.67
C THR A 343 -8.14 0.33 21.07
N ALA A 344 -8.14 -1.00 20.98
CA ALA A 344 -6.94 -1.80 21.24
C ALA A 344 -5.87 -1.55 20.18
N LEU A 345 -4.61 -1.48 20.60
CA LEU A 345 -3.47 -1.17 19.73
C LEU A 345 -2.53 -2.37 19.58
N LEU A 346 -2.26 -2.75 18.32
CA LEU A 346 -1.16 -3.63 17.96
C LEU A 346 -0.20 -2.85 17.06
N THR A 347 1.08 -2.82 17.42
CA THR A 347 2.16 -2.37 16.54
C THR A 347 2.98 -3.56 16.07
N VAL A 348 3.33 -3.56 14.78
CA VAL A 348 4.13 -4.64 14.15
C VAL A 348 5.34 -4.01 13.47
N GLU A 349 6.53 -4.52 13.74
CA GLU A 349 7.80 -4.06 13.16
C GLU A 349 8.61 -5.23 12.62
N GLY A 350 9.41 -4.99 11.59
CA GLY A 350 10.35 -5.96 11.03
C GLY A 350 11.77 -5.73 11.55
N GLU A 351 12.43 -6.80 12.00
CA GLU A 351 13.81 -6.71 12.50
C GLU A 351 14.79 -6.11 11.47
N ARG A 352 14.53 -6.35 10.17
CA ARG A 352 15.39 -5.92 9.06
C ARG A 352 14.68 -4.93 8.14
N ASP A 353 13.74 -4.17 8.68
CA ASP A 353 13.04 -3.14 7.92
C ASP A 353 13.98 -1.95 7.69
N ASP A 354 14.32 -1.71 6.43
CA ASP A 354 15.21 -0.65 5.96
C ASP A 354 14.44 0.62 5.53
N ILE A 355 13.12 0.59 5.60
CA ILE A 355 12.23 1.72 5.29
C ILE A 355 11.71 2.34 6.58
N CYS A 356 11.19 1.51 7.50
CA CYS A 356 10.68 1.93 8.80
C CYS A 356 11.33 1.08 9.89
N ALA A 357 12.36 1.60 10.52
CA ALA A 357 13.18 0.88 11.49
C ALA A 357 12.45 0.58 12.79
N VAL A 358 13.00 -0.38 13.53
CA VAL A 358 12.52 -0.78 14.87
C VAL A 358 12.49 0.42 15.81
N GLY A 359 11.36 0.59 16.49
CA GLY A 359 11.07 1.71 17.39
C GLY A 359 10.11 2.73 16.79
N GLN A 360 10.14 2.93 15.48
CA GLN A 360 9.32 3.96 14.83
C GLN A 360 7.82 3.70 14.98
N THR A 361 7.35 2.48 14.70
CA THR A 361 5.93 2.14 14.85
C THR A 361 5.56 1.96 16.33
N ALA A 362 6.45 1.37 17.12
CA ALA A 362 6.26 1.14 18.54
C ALA A 362 6.05 2.44 19.35
N ALA A 363 6.53 3.58 18.85
CA ALA A 363 6.32 4.90 19.45
C ALA A 363 4.82 5.22 19.69
N ALA A 364 3.90 4.63 18.89
CA ALA A 364 2.45 4.78 19.11
C ALA A 364 2.01 4.38 20.53
N HIS A 365 2.71 3.46 21.19
CA HIS A 365 2.40 3.07 22.57
C HIS A 365 2.60 4.18 23.59
N PHE A 366 3.58 5.04 23.37
CA PHE A 366 3.83 6.21 24.24
C PHE A 366 2.80 7.30 24.00
N LEU A 367 2.42 7.52 22.75
CA LEU A 367 1.42 8.50 22.36
C LEU A 367 0.02 8.14 22.92
N CYS A 368 -0.38 6.88 22.82
CA CYS A 368 -1.63 6.37 23.39
C CYS A 368 -1.52 6.16 24.90
N SER A 369 -1.15 7.23 25.65
CA SER A 369 -0.79 7.16 27.08
C SER A 369 -1.95 6.70 27.98
N SER A 370 -3.19 7.04 27.64
CA SER A 370 -4.39 6.67 28.42
C SER A 370 -4.90 5.25 28.14
N LEU A 371 -4.35 4.57 27.11
CA LEU A 371 -4.77 3.23 26.78
C LEU A 371 -4.24 2.22 27.80
N ARG A 372 -5.13 1.37 28.34
CA ARG A 372 -4.79 0.39 29.37
C ARG A 372 -3.80 -0.65 28.84
N PRO A 373 -2.84 -1.16 29.66
CA PRO A 373 -1.78 -2.08 29.20
C PRO A 373 -2.30 -3.36 28.51
N HIS A 374 -3.42 -3.92 28.95
CA HIS A 374 -3.98 -5.13 28.34
C HIS A 374 -4.54 -4.93 26.93
N LEU A 375 -4.77 -3.68 26.52
CA LEU A 375 -5.18 -3.28 25.17
C LEU A 375 -3.98 -2.91 24.27
N LYS A 376 -2.76 -2.96 24.79
CA LYS A 376 -1.51 -2.65 24.05
C LYS A 376 -0.75 -3.93 23.74
N ARG A 377 -0.43 -4.15 22.48
CA ARG A 377 0.41 -5.27 22.03
C ARG A 377 1.45 -4.79 21.04
N HIS A 378 2.64 -5.33 21.14
CA HIS A 378 3.73 -5.07 20.19
C HIS A 378 4.27 -6.40 19.68
N HIS A 379 4.55 -6.48 18.39
CA HIS A 379 5.16 -7.64 17.75
C HIS A 379 6.34 -7.20 16.89
N LEU A 380 7.53 -7.65 17.25
CA LEU A 380 8.73 -7.54 16.42
C LEU A 380 8.89 -8.86 15.64
N GLN A 381 8.77 -8.80 14.32
CA GLN A 381 8.92 -9.98 13.46
C GLN A 381 10.39 -10.21 13.08
N PRO A 382 11.03 -11.30 13.57
CA PRO A 382 12.42 -11.59 13.26
C PRO A 382 12.65 -11.92 11.79
N GLY A 383 13.79 -11.51 11.26
CA GLY A 383 14.33 -11.92 9.96
C GLY A 383 13.58 -11.41 8.74
N VAL A 384 12.67 -10.42 8.89
CA VAL A 384 11.94 -9.82 7.77
C VAL A 384 12.30 -8.35 7.57
N GLY A 385 12.36 -7.93 6.32
CA GLY A 385 12.31 -6.52 5.92
C GLY A 385 10.88 -6.05 5.74
N HIS A 386 10.70 -4.83 5.26
CA HIS A 386 9.43 -4.14 5.16
C HIS A 386 8.29 -4.96 4.56
N TYR A 387 8.49 -5.50 3.36
CA TYR A 387 7.46 -6.29 2.64
C TYR A 387 7.09 -7.60 3.35
N GLY A 388 8.01 -8.20 4.10
CA GLY A 388 7.75 -9.44 4.83
C GLY A 388 6.77 -9.30 6.00
N LEU A 389 6.41 -8.06 6.38
CA LEU A 389 5.42 -7.78 7.41
C LEU A 389 3.99 -8.05 6.94
N PHE A 390 3.71 -7.84 5.65
CA PHE A 390 2.36 -7.86 5.10
C PHE A 390 2.20 -8.75 3.84
N ALA A 391 3.27 -9.45 3.43
CA ALA A 391 3.21 -10.38 2.29
C ALA A 391 3.99 -11.67 2.55
N GLY A 392 3.56 -12.76 1.91
CA GLY A 392 4.20 -14.07 1.90
C GLY A 392 4.05 -14.84 3.21
N SER A 393 4.80 -15.95 3.34
CA SER A 393 4.60 -16.93 4.40
C SER A 393 4.80 -16.41 5.83
N ARG A 394 5.68 -15.40 6.02
CA ARG A 394 5.89 -14.80 7.35
C ARG A 394 4.67 -14.00 7.80
N TRP A 395 4.09 -13.24 6.87
CA TRP A 395 2.81 -12.60 7.12
C TRP A 395 1.74 -13.64 7.51
N GLU A 396 1.50 -14.63 6.67
CA GLU A 396 0.43 -15.63 6.88
C GLU A 396 0.56 -16.41 8.19
N THR A 397 1.79 -16.85 8.52
CA THR A 397 1.99 -17.82 9.59
C THR A 397 2.44 -17.22 10.92
N GLN A 398 2.95 -15.99 10.95
CA GLN A 398 3.55 -15.40 12.15
C GLN A 398 2.94 -14.04 12.51
N VAL A 399 2.75 -13.14 11.56
CA VAL A 399 2.21 -11.80 11.83
C VAL A 399 0.68 -11.82 11.89
N TYR A 400 0.01 -12.38 10.89
CA TYR A 400 -1.45 -12.44 10.84
C TYR A 400 -2.09 -13.07 12.08
N PRO A 401 -1.57 -14.16 12.67
CA PRO A 401 -2.10 -14.67 13.94
C PRO A 401 -2.14 -13.65 15.07
N GLN A 402 -1.21 -12.69 15.12
CA GLN A 402 -1.23 -11.62 16.12
C GLN A 402 -2.40 -10.66 15.90
N VAL A 403 -2.63 -10.29 14.62
CA VAL A 403 -3.77 -9.46 14.21
C VAL A 403 -5.08 -10.15 14.57
N ARG A 404 -5.26 -11.40 14.12
CA ARG A 404 -6.46 -12.20 14.40
C ARG A 404 -6.73 -12.32 15.90
N ASN A 405 -5.70 -12.64 16.69
CA ASN A 405 -5.83 -12.80 18.13
C ASN A 405 -6.19 -11.48 18.84
N LEU A 406 -5.75 -10.33 18.34
CA LEU A 406 -6.19 -9.03 18.85
C LEU A 406 -7.67 -8.81 18.55
N VAL A 407 -8.07 -9.00 17.29
CA VAL A 407 -9.45 -8.81 16.84
C VAL A 407 -10.40 -9.69 17.70
N LEU A 408 -10.11 -10.98 17.81
CA LEU A 408 -10.92 -11.93 18.61
C LEU A 408 -10.99 -11.56 20.11
N ALA A 409 -9.97 -10.90 20.65
CA ALA A 409 -9.95 -10.52 22.07
C ALA A 409 -10.84 -9.30 22.38
N VAL A 410 -11.23 -8.52 21.35
CA VAL A 410 -11.97 -7.25 21.53
C VAL A 410 -13.25 -7.16 20.68
N SER A 411 -13.59 -8.23 19.95
CA SER A 411 -14.86 -8.37 19.21
C SER A 411 -16.04 -8.70 20.10
#